data_265e22ddb4f177bbd99dffecf89ee1b5
#
_entry.id   265e22ddb4f177bbd99dffecf89ee1b5
#
_cell.length_a   1.000
_cell.length_b   1.000
_cell.length_c   1.000
_cell.angle_alpha   90.00
_cell.angle_beta   90.00
_cell.angle_gamma   90.00
#
_symmetry.space_group_name_H-M   'P 1'
#
loop_
_entity.id
_entity.type
_entity.pdbx_description
1 polymer ?
#
loop_
_entity_poly.entity_id
_entity_poly.type
_entity_poly.pdbx_seq_one_letter_code
_entity_poly.pdbx_strand_id
1 'polypeptide(L)'
;MGIVHERTDAYKKAIEYYTSCYNKDASDVVAYRISQCHSEMGNFSLALDHIDNAIALDSTDFDYVMEKADLLYESGNTKDAIVESGKYINHYPDYFGGYYRRGWFKDNSNDTDGAIEDYTMAIVLQPDYAYAYLGRGDMYILKGDKKSAEADYRKVIELDTIPSNSSCAQYAYWGLGQKEKAIEFMDKVIANDSDNAGNYYDAACLHSRMGELEKAIEFMRTALEKGYRRFAHLEMDDDLNPIRELPEFKEMIAQYKKRFESEIEGKTQDTSLYEEKTVEIPFTKEDGVCKVKCAINNLSLYFVFDTGASDVSLSSVEATFMMKNGYLKPTDVIGKQNYMMANGEVSAGTVVNLRNVNFGGLDLDNVRASVVHNQKAPLLLGQSILNRLGNIKIDNANRVLKITYKKKVEENK
;
A
#
# COMPACT_ATOMS: atom_id res chain seq x y z
N MET A 1 -8.15 -2.78 19.41
CA MET A 1 -7.82 -1.37 19.66
C MET A 1 -6.48 -0.96 19.07
N GLY A 2 -5.38 -1.71 19.30
CA GLY A 2 -4.06 -1.40 18.71
C GLY A 2 -4.10 -1.21 17.21
N ILE A 3 -4.76 -2.09 16.45
CA ILE A 3 -4.90 -1.98 14.98
C ILE A 3 -5.59 -0.67 14.55
N VAL A 4 -6.56 -0.17 15.33
CA VAL A 4 -7.23 1.10 15.02
C VAL A 4 -6.27 2.28 15.21
N HIS A 5 -5.43 2.25 16.26
CA HIS A 5 -4.42 3.28 16.49
C HIS A 5 -3.31 3.23 15.44
N GLU A 6 -2.91 2.04 15.00
CA GLU A 6 -1.96 1.84 13.91
C GLU A 6 -2.43 2.50 12.61
N ARG A 7 -3.71 2.31 12.24
CA ARG A 7 -4.32 2.91 11.03
C ARG A 7 -4.51 4.42 11.09
N THR A 8 -4.58 4.99 12.28
CA THR A 8 -4.74 6.43 12.50
C THR A 8 -3.41 7.15 12.74
N ASP A 9 -2.26 6.53 12.41
CA ASP A 9 -0.90 7.02 12.68
C ASP A 9 -0.64 7.31 14.18
N ALA A 10 -1.43 6.71 15.06
CA ALA A 10 -1.26 6.84 16.50
C ALA A 10 -0.38 5.71 17.07
N TYR A 11 0.77 5.51 16.46
CA TYR A 11 1.68 4.40 16.76
C TYR A 11 2.06 4.28 18.24
N LYS A 12 2.27 5.39 18.96
CA LYS A 12 2.55 5.33 20.41
C LYS A 12 1.43 4.68 21.20
N LYS A 13 0.17 5.04 20.91
CA LYS A 13 -0.99 4.43 21.56
C LYS A 13 -1.18 2.96 21.16
N ALA A 14 -0.85 2.64 19.91
CA ALA A 14 -0.86 1.26 19.45
C ALA A 14 0.19 0.43 20.21
N ILE A 15 1.41 0.95 20.37
CA ILE A 15 2.49 0.32 21.13
C ILE A 15 2.07 0.12 22.60
N GLU A 16 1.53 1.13 23.27
CA GLU A 16 1.05 0.99 24.65
C GLU A 16 0.00 -0.12 24.79
N TYR A 17 -0.94 -0.17 23.86
CA TYR A 17 -1.98 -1.21 23.86
C TYR A 17 -1.40 -2.59 23.59
N TYR A 18 -0.58 -2.75 22.55
CA TYR A 18 0.06 -4.02 22.21
C TYR A 18 1.00 -4.48 23.33
N THR A 19 1.79 -3.58 23.94
CA THR A 19 2.66 -3.89 25.07
C THR A 19 1.84 -4.39 26.27
N SER A 20 0.67 -3.78 26.54
CA SER A 20 -0.24 -4.27 27.57
C SER A 20 -0.80 -5.65 27.28
N CYS A 21 -1.05 -5.98 26.00
CA CYS A 21 -1.47 -7.32 25.58
C CYS A 21 -0.31 -8.32 25.73
N TYR A 22 0.88 -7.96 25.24
CA TYR A 22 2.09 -8.78 25.29
C TYR A 22 2.50 -9.16 26.71
N ASN A 23 2.38 -8.23 27.66
CA ASN A 23 2.70 -8.47 29.07
C ASN A 23 1.69 -9.42 29.76
N LYS A 24 0.48 -9.58 29.21
CA LYS A 24 -0.53 -10.52 29.72
C LYS A 24 -0.38 -11.92 29.13
N ASP A 25 -0.12 -11.95 27.85
CA ASP A 25 0.04 -13.18 27.07
C ASP A 25 0.99 -12.87 25.89
N ALA A 26 2.22 -13.35 26.01
CA ALA A 26 3.26 -13.11 25.01
C ALA A 26 2.89 -13.85 23.71
N SER A 27 2.69 -13.10 22.64
CA SER A 27 2.38 -13.61 21.32
C SER A 27 3.35 -13.04 20.29
N ASP A 28 3.81 -13.89 19.38
CA ASP A 28 4.62 -13.57 18.21
C ASP A 28 3.98 -12.47 17.37
N VAL A 29 2.69 -12.61 17.03
CA VAL A 29 1.91 -11.62 16.28
C VAL A 29 1.89 -10.27 16.98
N VAL A 30 1.75 -10.25 18.31
CA VAL A 30 1.75 -8.97 19.06
C VAL A 30 3.13 -8.35 19.08
N ALA A 31 4.20 -9.14 19.25
CA ALA A 31 5.57 -8.67 19.16
C ALA A 31 5.86 -8.08 17.76
N TYR A 32 5.45 -8.77 16.71
CA TYR A 32 5.54 -8.28 15.32
C TYR A 32 4.82 -6.95 15.11
N ARG A 33 3.59 -6.79 15.64
CA ARG A 33 2.84 -5.51 15.53
C ARG A 33 3.55 -4.36 16.26
N ILE A 34 4.18 -4.62 17.40
CA ILE A 34 4.99 -3.62 18.11
C ILE A 34 6.21 -3.25 17.24
N SER A 35 6.88 -4.25 16.65
CA SER A 35 7.98 -4.04 15.70
C SER A 35 7.58 -3.11 14.56
N GLN A 36 6.47 -3.40 13.88
CA GLN A 36 5.95 -2.57 12.80
C GLN A 36 5.70 -1.12 13.24
N CYS A 37 5.06 -0.92 14.40
CA CYS A 37 4.82 0.43 14.91
C CYS A 37 6.13 1.19 15.18
N HIS A 38 7.17 0.52 15.69
CA HIS A 38 8.48 1.13 15.90
C HIS A 38 9.17 1.44 14.58
N SER A 39 9.08 0.56 13.58
CA SER A 39 9.60 0.80 12.22
C SER A 39 9.00 2.05 11.58
N GLU A 40 7.68 2.17 11.61
CA GLU A 40 6.95 3.33 11.08
C GLU A 40 7.31 4.65 11.79
N MET A 41 7.81 4.57 13.02
CA MET A 41 8.33 5.71 13.77
C MET A 41 9.84 5.95 13.54
N GLY A 42 10.52 5.14 12.72
CA GLY A 42 11.97 5.19 12.51
C GLY A 42 12.80 4.67 13.69
N ASN A 43 12.18 4.02 14.68
CA ASN A 43 12.86 3.46 15.84
C ASN A 43 13.36 2.04 15.54
N PHE A 44 14.25 1.90 14.57
CA PHE A 44 14.69 0.61 14.04
C PHE A 44 15.31 -0.31 15.08
N SER A 45 16.04 0.22 16.08
CA SER A 45 16.60 -0.61 17.17
C SER A 45 15.50 -1.33 17.95
N LEU A 46 14.44 -0.60 18.34
CA LEU A 46 13.30 -1.20 19.05
C LEU A 46 12.48 -2.12 18.14
N ALA A 47 12.36 -1.78 16.86
CA ALA A 47 11.71 -2.64 15.88
C ALA A 47 12.45 -3.99 15.76
N LEU A 48 13.78 -3.96 15.70
CA LEU A 48 14.62 -5.16 15.65
C LEU A 48 14.50 -6.01 16.95
N ASP A 49 14.48 -5.38 18.12
CA ASP A 49 14.28 -6.09 19.38
C ASP A 49 12.93 -6.84 19.41
N HIS A 50 11.88 -6.20 18.91
CA HIS A 50 10.54 -6.81 18.90
C HIS A 50 10.35 -7.85 17.80
N ILE A 51 10.99 -7.72 16.64
CA ILE A 51 10.94 -8.79 15.62
C ILE A 51 11.75 -10.01 16.08
N ASP A 52 12.85 -9.82 16.78
CA ASP A 52 13.61 -10.92 17.40
C ASP A 52 12.78 -11.66 18.47
N ASN A 53 11.97 -10.93 19.23
CA ASN A 53 11.00 -11.55 20.15
C ASN A 53 9.93 -12.35 19.41
N ALA A 54 9.41 -11.86 18.27
CA ALA A 54 8.46 -12.61 17.44
C ALA A 54 9.08 -13.93 16.93
N ILE A 55 10.30 -13.87 16.38
CA ILE A 55 11.07 -15.05 15.94
C ILE A 55 11.32 -16.03 17.08
N ALA A 56 11.61 -15.53 18.29
CA ALA A 56 11.84 -16.40 19.45
C ALA A 56 10.56 -17.11 19.92
N LEU A 57 9.39 -16.48 19.78
CA LEU A 57 8.09 -17.04 20.15
C LEU A 57 7.56 -18.03 19.10
N ASP A 58 7.75 -17.73 17.82
CA ASP A 58 7.48 -18.66 16.72
C ASP A 58 8.67 -18.70 15.75
N SER A 59 9.58 -19.64 16.00
CA SER A 59 10.74 -19.88 15.14
C SER A 59 10.40 -20.61 13.83
N THR A 60 9.15 -21.00 13.61
CA THR A 60 8.68 -21.69 12.41
C THR A 60 8.12 -20.73 11.37
N ASP A 61 7.74 -19.52 11.78
CA ASP A 61 7.30 -18.46 10.86
C ASP A 61 8.52 -17.68 10.35
N PHE A 62 9.01 -18.09 9.18
CA PHE A 62 10.16 -17.44 8.53
C PHE A 62 9.83 -16.11 7.88
N ASP A 63 8.56 -15.71 7.79
CA ASP A 63 8.20 -14.36 7.30
C ASP A 63 8.74 -13.27 8.24
N TYR A 64 8.86 -13.55 9.54
CA TYR A 64 9.53 -12.65 10.49
C TYR A 64 11.04 -12.49 10.21
N VAL A 65 11.69 -13.53 9.65
CA VAL A 65 13.11 -13.44 9.25
C VAL A 65 13.28 -12.48 8.06
N MET A 66 12.36 -12.50 7.11
CA MET A 66 12.39 -11.55 5.98
C MET A 66 12.08 -10.13 6.44
N GLU A 67 11.10 -9.95 7.33
CA GLU A 67 10.80 -8.65 7.94
C GLU A 67 12.01 -8.09 8.70
N LYS A 68 12.74 -8.96 9.43
CA LYS A 68 14.00 -8.57 10.08
C LYS A 68 15.04 -8.10 9.06
N ALA A 69 15.14 -8.78 7.91
CA ALA A 69 16.03 -8.37 6.84
C ALA A 69 15.67 -6.97 6.30
N ASP A 70 14.39 -6.68 6.12
CA ASP A 70 13.92 -5.36 5.71
C ASP A 70 14.25 -4.27 6.73
N LEU A 71 14.03 -4.54 8.02
CA LEU A 71 14.37 -3.62 9.11
C LEU A 71 15.88 -3.35 9.20
N LEU A 72 16.70 -4.38 9.01
CA LEU A 72 18.16 -4.24 8.96
C LEU A 72 18.59 -3.35 7.80
N TYR A 73 17.99 -3.54 6.62
CA TYR A 73 18.24 -2.68 5.47
C TYR A 73 17.83 -1.23 5.75
N GLU A 74 16.62 -1.00 6.24
CA GLU A 74 16.11 0.34 6.56
C GLU A 74 16.93 1.05 7.66
N SER A 75 17.57 0.27 8.54
CA SER A 75 18.52 0.81 9.55
C SER A 75 19.93 1.04 9.02
N GLY A 76 20.20 0.79 7.73
CA GLY A 76 21.51 0.92 7.09
C GLY A 76 22.43 -0.30 7.23
N ASN A 77 21.95 -1.41 7.82
CA ASN A 77 22.73 -2.64 8.01
C ASN A 77 22.53 -3.62 6.85
N THR A 78 22.80 -3.18 5.62
CA THR A 78 22.56 -3.94 4.39
C THR A 78 23.25 -5.31 4.36
N LYS A 79 24.45 -5.43 4.96
CA LYS A 79 25.17 -6.71 5.02
C LYS A 79 24.41 -7.76 5.84
N ASP A 80 23.86 -7.36 6.96
CA ASP A 80 23.09 -8.26 7.82
C ASP A 80 21.73 -8.58 7.19
N ALA A 81 21.12 -7.63 6.47
CA ALA A 81 19.91 -7.86 5.68
C ALA A 81 20.10 -8.97 4.62
N ILE A 82 21.23 -8.96 3.90
CA ILE A 82 21.61 -10.01 2.94
C ILE A 82 21.77 -11.37 3.63
N VAL A 83 22.36 -11.40 4.84
CA VAL A 83 22.51 -12.64 5.60
C VAL A 83 21.17 -13.21 6.05
N GLU A 84 20.29 -12.36 6.61
CA GLU A 84 18.95 -12.79 7.07
C GLU A 84 18.09 -13.26 5.90
N SER A 85 18.08 -12.55 4.78
CA SER A 85 17.37 -12.99 3.56
C SER A 85 17.92 -14.31 3.02
N GLY A 86 19.21 -14.61 3.22
CA GLY A 86 19.80 -15.91 2.91
C GLY A 86 19.21 -17.04 3.77
N LYS A 87 18.92 -16.80 5.04
CA LYS A 87 18.25 -17.78 5.92
C LYS A 87 16.82 -18.06 5.44
N TYR A 88 16.10 -17.02 5.05
CA TYR A 88 14.76 -17.13 4.48
C TYR A 88 14.77 -18.01 3.21
N ILE A 89 15.68 -17.74 2.27
CA ILE A 89 15.83 -18.52 1.02
C ILE A 89 16.17 -19.98 1.31
N ASN A 90 17.01 -20.25 2.29
CA ASN A 90 17.35 -21.64 2.68
C ASN A 90 16.13 -22.40 3.18
N HIS A 91 15.15 -21.72 3.78
CA HIS A 91 13.90 -22.33 4.23
C HIS A 91 12.87 -22.45 3.11
N TYR A 92 12.75 -21.41 2.28
CA TYR A 92 11.82 -21.32 1.14
C TYR A 92 12.57 -21.20 -0.20
N PRO A 93 13.31 -22.25 -0.64
CA PRO A 93 14.17 -22.16 -1.83
C PRO A 93 13.41 -21.99 -3.14
N ASP A 94 12.12 -22.34 -3.17
CA ASP A 94 11.27 -22.24 -4.35
C ASP A 94 10.40 -20.96 -4.36
N TYR A 95 10.57 -20.06 -3.39
CA TYR A 95 9.82 -18.82 -3.34
C TYR A 95 10.62 -17.64 -3.92
N PHE A 96 10.16 -17.12 -5.05
CA PHE A 96 10.85 -16.08 -5.81
C PHE A 96 11.11 -14.80 -5.01
N GLY A 97 10.18 -14.43 -4.08
CA GLY A 97 10.24 -13.20 -3.31
C GLY A 97 11.49 -13.07 -2.44
N GLY A 98 12.00 -14.20 -1.92
CA GLY A 98 13.24 -14.21 -1.14
C GLY A 98 14.45 -13.80 -2.01
N TYR A 99 14.58 -14.37 -3.19
CA TYR A 99 15.64 -14.02 -4.14
C TYR A 99 15.51 -12.58 -4.63
N TYR A 100 14.30 -12.14 -4.99
CA TYR A 100 14.07 -10.77 -5.42
C TYR A 100 14.51 -9.77 -4.34
N ARG A 101 14.11 -9.99 -3.08
CA ARG A 101 14.43 -9.12 -1.96
C ARG A 101 15.94 -9.08 -1.68
N ARG A 102 16.61 -10.26 -1.68
CA ARG A 102 18.07 -10.30 -1.49
C ARG A 102 18.80 -9.66 -2.66
N GLY A 103 18.33 -9.86 -3.89
CA GLY A 103 18.85 -9.18 -5.08
C GLY A 103 18.79 -7.66 -4.94
N TRP A 104 17.68 -7.14 -4.42
CA TRP A 104 17.51 -5.71 -4.16
C TRP A 104 18.47 -5.20 -3.07
N PHE A 105 18.71 -5.94 -1.98
CA PHE A 105 19.72 -5.57 -0.99
C PHE A 105 21.14 -5.56 -1.56
N LYS A 106 21.47 -6.53 -2.42
CA LYS A 106 22.77 -6.61 -3.10
C LYS A 106 22.96 -5.46 -4.08
N ASP A 107 21.95 -5.11 -4.85
CA ASP A 107 21.91 -3.95 -5.72
C ASP A 107 22.30 -2.69 -4.95
N ASN A 108 21.60 -2.40 -3.87
CA ASN A 108 21.87 -1.25 -3.00
C ASN A 108 23.21 -1.34 -2.22
N SER A 109 23.90 -2.48 -2.26
CA SER A 109 25.25 -2.64 -1.68
C SER A 109 26.36 -2.64 -2.74
N ASN A 110 26.02 -2.34 -4.00
CA ASN A 110 26.91 -2.39 -5.17
C ASN A 110 27.45 -3.80 -5.49
N ASP A 111 26.77 -4.86 -5.03
CA ASP A 111 27.04 -6.23 -5.45
C ASP A 111 26.24 -6.56 -6.72
N THR A 112 26.63 -5.92 -7.82
CA THR A 112 25.94 -6.02 -9.12
C THR A 112 25.83 -7.45 -9.64
N ASP A 113 26.90 -8.27 -9.50
CA ASP A 113 26.90 -9.66 -9.96
C ASP A 113 25.95 -10.52 -9.12
N GLY A 114 26.02 -10.39 -7.80
CA GLY A 114 25.15 -11.10 -6.89
C GLY A 114 23.67 -10.70 -7.04
N ALA A 115 23.40 -9.43 -7.36
CA ALA A 115 22.04 -8.96 -7.65
C ALA A 115 21.48 -9.59 -8.93
N ILE A 116 22.30 -9.66 -10.02
CA ILE A 116 21.90 -10.33 -11.27
C ILE A 116 21.58 -11.81 -11.03
N GLU A 117 22.40 -12.51 -10.25
CA GLU A 117 22.15 -13.91 -9.90
C GLU A 117 20.80 -14.09 -9.19
N ASP A 118 20.54 -13.30 -8.18
CA ASP A 118 19.32 -13.39 -7.40
C ASP A 118 18.08 -12.97 -8.21
N TYR A 119 18.13 -11.87 -8.97
CA TYR A 119 17.03 -11.51 -9.87
C TYR A 119 16.78 -12.58 -10.93
N THR A 120 17.84 -13.24 -11.41
CA THR A 120 17.69 -14.35 -12.37
C THR A 120 16.98 -15.55 -11.73
N MET A 121 17.30 -15.89 -10.48
CA MET A 121 16.59 -16.93 -9.75
C MET A 121 15.12 -16.54 -9.51
N ALA A 122 14.84 -15.30 -9.15
CA ALA A 122 13.46 -14.81 -9.01
C ALA A 122 12.68 -14.96 -10.32
N ILE A 123 13.29 -14.65 -11.47
CA ILE A 123 12.68 -14.81 -12.80
C ILE A 123 12.44 -16.28 -13.15
N VAL A 124 13.38 -17.17 -12.80
CA VAL A 124 13.21 -18.62 -13.04
C VAL A 124 12.03 -19.17 -12.28
N LEU A 125 11.85 -18.74 -11.03
CA LEU A 125 10.76 -19.17 -10.15
C LEU A 125 9.42 -18.51 -10.48
N GLN A 126 9.45 -17.23 -10.90
CA GLN A 126 8.26 -16.44 -11.24
C GLN A 126 8.50 -15.63 -12.53
N PRO A 127 8.29 -16.24 -13.72
CA PRO A 127 8.62 -15.62 -15.00
C PRO A 127 7.78 -14.40 -15.41
N ASP A 128 6.71 -14.11 -14.69
CA ASP A 128 5.82 -12.95 -14.90
C ASP A 128 6.01 -11.84 -13.86
N TYR A 129 7.02 -11.94 -13.00
CA TYR A 129 7.31 -10.90 -12.01
C TYR A 129 8.16 -9.77 -12.62
N ALA A 130 7.51 -8.71 -13.08
CA ALA A 130 8.11 -7.61 -13.84
C ALA A 130 9.26 -6.91 -13.10
N TYR A 131 9.16 -6.71 -11.78
CA TYR A 131 10.21 -6.05 -11.00
C TYR A 131 11.57 -6.76 -11.02
N ALA A 132 11.60 -8.09 -11.13
CA ALA A 132 12.85 -8.82 -11.19
C ALA A 132 13.57 -8.58 -12.54
N TYR A 133 12.83 -8.44 -13.64
CA TYR A 133 13.40 -8.01 -14.92
C TYR A 133 13.88 -6.57 -14.87
N LEU A 134 13.10 -5.65 -14.23
CA LEU A 134 13.52 -4.25 -14.10
C LEU A 134 14.87 -4.17 -13.36
N GLY A 135 14.95 -4.74 -12.15
CA GLY A 135 16.17 -4.72 -11.34
C GLY A 135 17.36 -5.36 -12.08
N ARG A 136 17.15 -6.51 -12.74
CA ARG A 136 18.22 -7.13 -13.52
C ARG A 136 18.64 -6.28 -14.72
N GLY A 137 17.71 -5.62 -15.38
CA GLY A 137 17.97 -4.69 -16.48
C GLY A 137 18.83 -3.50 -16.03
N ASP A 138 18.51 -2.91 -14.87
CA ASP A 138 19.30 -1.82 -14.28
C ASP A 138 20.74 -2.31 -13.94
N MET A 139 20.89 -3.52 -13.41
CA MET A 139 22.21 -4.11 -13.16
C MET A 139 23.00 -4.36 -14.46
N TYR A 140 22.35 -4.77 -15.54
CA TYR A 140 23.01 -4.89 -16.86
C TYR A 140 23.47 -3.54 -17.40
N ILE A 141 22.72 -2.44 -17.17
CA ILE A 141 23.19 -1.08 -17.50
C ILE A 141 24.49 -0.75 -16.75
N LEU A 142 24.56 -1.04 -15.45
CA LEU A 142 25.77 -0.80 -14.66
C LEU A 142 26.97 -1.62 -15.16
N LYS A 143 26.74 -2.82 -15.70
CA LYS A 143 27.78 -3.64 -16.34
C LYS A 143 28.11 -3.23 -17.79
N GLY A 144 27.39 -2.29 -18.38
CA GLY A 144 27.54 -1.88 -19.76
C GLY A 144 26.92 -2.84 -20.79
N ASP A 145 26.20 -3.88 -20.34
CA ASP A 145 25.46 -4.81 -21.20
C ASP A 145 24.08 -4.25 -21.59
N LYS A 146 24.12 -3.25 -22.45
CA LYS A 146 22.91 -2.59 -22.95
C LYS A 146 21.94 -3.54 -23.65
N LYS A 147 22.46 -4.59 -24.31
CA LYS A 147 21.62 -5.53 -25.07
C LYS A 147 20.74 -6.37 -24.13
N SER A 148 21.33 -6.89 -23.07
CA SER A 148 20.60 -7.66 -22.05
C SER A 148 19.61 -6.75 -21.28
N ALA A 149 20.02 -5.53 -20.93
CA ALA A 149 19.16 -4.55 -20.30
C ALA A 149 17.92 -4.21 -21.15
N GLU A 150 18.11 -3.94 -22.46
CA GLU A 150 17.00 -3.68 -23.38
C GLU A 150 16.03 -4.86 -23.48
N ALA A 151 16.53 -6.10 -23.46
CA ALA A 151 15.69 -7.28 -23.51
C ALA A 151 14.81 -7.38 -22.24
N ASP A 152 15.39 -7.14 -21.06
CA ASP A 152 14.69 -7.17 -19.80
C ASP A 152 13.66 -6.03 -19.70
N TYR A 153 14.00 -4.79 -20.06
CA TYR A 153 13.03 -3.68 -20.08
C TYR A 153 11.86 -3.92 -21.04
N ARG A 154 12.10 -4.52 -22.21
CA ARG A 154 11.01 -4.93 -23.11
C ARG A 154 10.10 -5.96 -22.48
N LYS A 155 10.69 -6.89 -21.69
CA LYS A 155 9.91 -7.89 -20.96
C LYS A 155 9.08 -7.27 -19.84
N VAL A 156 9.60 -6.28 -19.13
CA VAL A 156 8.80 -5.48 -18.16
C VAL A 156 7.56 -4.89 -18.84
N ILE A 157 7.74 -4.21 -19.98
CA ILE A 157 6.63 -3.58 -20.71
C ILE A 157 5.61 -4.60 -21.22
N GLU A 158 6.06 -5.80 -21.59
CA GLU A 158 5.15 -6.89 -21.98
C GLU A 158 4.30 -7.40 -20.80
N LEU A 159 4.90 -7.49 -19.61
CA LEU A 159 4.25 -8.03 -18.42
C LEU A 159 3.37 -6.99 -17.70
N ASP A 160 3.84 -5.74 -17.64
CA ASP A 160 3.18 -4.65 -16.91
C ASP A 160 2.46 -3.71 -17.91
N THR A 161 1.35 -4.17 -18.44
CA THR A 161 0.59 -3.46 -19.47
C THR A 161 -0.54 -2.60 -18.93
N ILE A 162 -0.95 -2.83 -17.67
CA ILE A 162 -2.09 -2.16 -17.03
C ILE A 162 -1.55 -1.29 -15.89
N PRO A 163 -1.59 0.06 -16.03
CA PRO A 163 -1.13 0.95 -14.97
C PRO A 163 -1.83 0.68 -13.64
N SER A 164 -1.06 0.50 -12.58
CA SER A 164 -1.53 0.23 -11.22
C SER A 164 -0.53 0.75 -10.18
N ASN A 165 -0.91 0.73 -8.90
CA ASN A 165 -0.01 1.11 -7.81
C ASN A 165 1.22 0.17 -7.66
N SER A 166 1.23 -0.95 -8.38
CA SER A 166 2.34 -1.91 -8.41
C SER A 166 3.02 -1.93 -9.78
N SER A 167 2.91 -0.86 -10.57
CA SER A 167 3.50 -0.79 -11.90
C SER A 167 4.95 -0.33 -11.86
N CYS A 168 5.76 -0.87 -12.75
CA CYS A 168 7.17 -0.50 -12.93
C CYS A 168 7.55 -0.24 -14.40
N ALA A 169 6.60 -0.37 -15.35
CA ALA A 169 6.84 -0.16 -16.77
C ALA A 169 7.30 1.26 -17.11
N GLN A 170 6.94 2.27 -16.31
CA GLN A 170 7.44 3.64 -16.46
C GLN A 170 8.97 3.71 -16.42
N TYR A 171 9.60 2.96 -15.55
CA TYR A 171 11.07 2.89 -15.43
C TYR A 171 11.69 2.15 -16.62
N ALA A 172 11.04 1.09 -17.08
CA ALA A 172 11.49 0.36 -18.27
C ALA A 172 11.37 1.19 -19.55
N TYR A 173 10.30 1.97 -19.73
CA TYR A 173 10.21 2.93 -20.81
C TYR A 173 11.34 3.98 -20.76
N TRP A 174 11.66 4.49 -19.57
CA TRP A 174 12.78 5.38 -19.36
C TRP A 174 14.12 4.70 -19.72
N GLY A 175 14.37 3.48 -19.23
CA GLY A 175 15.57 2.70 -19.53
C GLY A 175 15.79 2.45 -21.04
N LEU A 176 14.69 2.38 -21.81
CA LEU A 176 14.71 2.30 -23.28
C LEU A 176 14.83 3.67 -23.98
N GLY A 177 14.98 4.78 -23.24
CA GLY A 177 15.03 6.13 -23.78
C GLY A 177 13.68 6.65 -24.30
N GLN A 178 12.56 6.02 -23.96
CA GLN A 178 11.21 6.40 -24.39
C GLN A 178 10.56 7.30 -23.33
N LYS A 179 11.14 8.49 -23.12
CA LYS A 179 10.79 9.42 -22.05
C LYS A 179 9.31 9.77 -22.02
N GLU A 180 8.74 10.12 -23.17
CA GLU A 180 7.33 10.53 -23.28
C GLU A 180 6.38 9.39 -22.85
N LYS A 181 6.70 8.16 -23.20
CA LYS A 181 5.90 6.99 -22.80
C LYS A 181 6.05 6.69 -21.31
N ALA A 182 7.24 6.89 -20.74
CA ALA A 182 7.45 6.74 -19.31
C ALA A 182 6.55 7.69 -18.51
N ILE A 183 6.50 8.96 -18.92
CA ILE A 183 5.64 9.99 -18.30
C ILE A 183 4.15 9.65 -18.52
N GLU A 184 3.74 9.33 -19.76
CA GLU A 184 2.36 8.98 -20.06
C GLU A 184 1.87 7.76 -19.24
N PHE A 185 2.74 6.77 -19.04
CA PHE A 185 2.40 5.59 -18.23
C PHE A 185 2.26 5.97 -16.75
N MET A 186 3.19 6.78 -16.20
CA MET A 186 3.14 7.26 -14.83
C MET A 186 1.90 8.13 -14.57
N ASP A 187 1.54 8.99 -15.50
CA ASP A 187 0.31 9.80 -15.43
C ASP A 187 -0.94 8.91 -15.32
N LYS A 188 -0.97 7.79 -16.04
CA LYS A 188 -2.07 6.81 -15.94
C LYS A 188 -2.07 6.09 -14.60
N VAL A 189 -0.91 5.75 -14.05
CA VAL A 189 -0.81 5.18 -12.69
C VAL A 189 -1.41 6.14 -11.65
N ILE A 190 -1.02 7.41 -11.70
CA ILE A 190 -1.56 8.45 -10.82
C ILE A 190 -3.06 8.63 -11.04
N ALA A 191 -3.53 8.66 -12.29
CA ALA A 191 -4.95 8.84 -12.58
C ALA A 191 -5.83 7.68 -12.08
N ASN A 192 -5.29 6.46 -12.01
CA ASN A 192 -6.02 5.29 -11.50
C ASN A 192 -6.24 5.35 -9.99
N ASP A 193 -5.29 5.93 -9.25
CA ASP A 193 -5.41 6.11 -7.80
C ASP A 193 -4.67 7.39 -7.39
N SER A 194 -5.38 8.50 -7.55
CA SER A 194 -4.84 9.84 -7.30
C SER A 194 -4.65 10.16 -5.81
N ASP A 195 -5.11 9.30 -4.92
CA ASP A 195 -4.93 9.47 -3.46
C ASP A 195 -3.75 8.65 -2.91
N ASN A 196 -3.17 7.77 -3.72
CA ASN A 196 -2.04 6.97 -3.31
C ASN A 196 -0.74 7.79 -3.28
N ALA A 197 -0.21 8.03 -2.09
CA ALA A 197 1.03 8.78 -1.88
C ALA A 197 2.24 8.11 -2.56
N GLY A 198 2.26 6.78 -2.66
CA GLY A 198 3.32 6.01 -3.32
C GLY A 198 3.44 6.34 -4.81
N ASN A 199 2.31 6.53 -5.52
CA ASN A 199 2.33 6.87 -6.93
C ASN A 199 3.05 8.22 -7.19
N TYR A 200 2.88 9.18 -6.31
CA TYR A 200 3.58 10.48 -6.40
C TYR A 200 5.05 10.38 -6.01
N TYR A 201 5.37 9.48 -5.07
CA TYR A 201 6.75 9.15 -4.76
C TYR A 201 7.45 8.51 -5.97
N ASP A 202 6.83 7.53 -6.63
CA ASP A 202 7.37 6.90 -7.84
C ASP A 202 7.54 7.91 -8.98
N ALA A 203 6.61 8.85 -9.13
CA ALA A 203 6.75 9.94 -10.09
C ALA A 203 7.93 10.86 -9.74
N ALA A 204 8.15 11.16 -8.46
CA ALA A 204 9.31 11.94 -8.03
C ALA A 204 10.62 11.23 -8.37
N CYS A 205 10.72 9.92 -8.12
CA CYS A 205 11.87 9.07 -8.47
C CYS A 205 12.10 9.08 -9.99
N LEU A 206 11.05 8.86 -10.78
CA LEU A 206 11.15 8.86 -12.24
C LEU A 206 11.66 10.23 -12.78
N HIS A 207 11.09 11.35 -12.33
CA HIS A 207 11.52 12.67 -12.74
C HIS A 207 12.94 13.03 -12.24
N SER A 208 13.32 12.55 -11.06
CA SER A 208 14.67 12.69 -10.54
C SER A 208 15.68 11.95 -11.44
N ARG A 209 15.43 10.71 -11.83
CA ARG A 209 16.23 9.93 -12.79
C ARG A 209 16.32 10.62 -14.17
N MET A 210 15.27 11.34 -14.57
CA MET A 210 15.25 12.12 -15.82
C MET A 210 16.03 13.44 -15.74
N GLY A 211 16.49 13.84 -14.55
CA GLY A 211 17.13 15.15 -14.31
C GLY A 211 16.14 16.32 -14.30
N GLU A 212 14.84 16.08 -14.22
CA GLU A 212 13.77 17.09 -14.12
C GLU A 212 13.55 17.46 -12.65
N LEU A 213 14.55 18.11 -12.04
CA LEU A 213 14.69 18.28 -10.60
C LEU A 213 13.50 19.02 -9.96
N GLU A 214 13.01 20.07 -10.62
CA GLU A 214 11.87 20.86 -10.14
C GLU A 214 10.59 20.01 -10.05
N LYS A 215 10.31 19.23 -11.09
CA LYS A 215 9.15 18.32 -11.09
C LYS A 215 9.30 17.20 -10.05
N ALA A 216 10.51 16.66 -9.89
CA ALA A 216 10.78 15.66 -8.87
C ALA A 216 10.45 16.18 -7.47
N ILE A 217 10.83 17.43 -7.14
CA ILE A 217 10.51 18.09 -5.88
C ILE A 217 9.00 18.34 -5.75
N GLU A 218 8.31 18.75 -6.82
CA GLU A 218 6.86 18.98 -6.82
C GLU A 218 6.09 17.67 -6.53
N PHE A 219 6.44 16.58 -7.22
CA PHE A 219 5.85 15.28 -6.99
C PHE A 219 6.16 14.75 -5.58
N MET A 220 7.38 14.92 -5.08
CA MET A 220 7.74 14.55 -3.71
C MET A 220 6.91 15.34 -2.68
N ARG A 221 6.72 16.64 -2.88
CA ARG A 221 5.85 17.45 -2.04
C ARG A 221 4.44 16.91 -2.00
N THR A 222 3.88 16.56 -3.16
CA THR A 222 2.57 15.96 -3.28
C THR A 222 2.48 14.59 -2.57
N ALA A 223 3.51 13.77 -2.69
CA ALA A 223 3.60 12.49 -1.97
C ALA A 223 3.53 12.70 -0.44
N LEU A 224 4.30 13.64 0.08
CA LEU A 224 4.32 13.98 1.51
C LEU A 224 2.98 14.56 2.00
N GLU A 225 2.34 15.42 1.19
CA GLU A 225 1.00 15.97 1.46
C GLU A 225 -0.07 14.88 1.52
N LYS A 226 0.04 13.88 0.63
CA LYS A 226 -0.85 12.72 0.60
C LYS A 226 -0.53 11.64 1.64
N GLY A 227 0.50 11.84 2.43
CA GLY A 227 0.79 10.99 3.58
C GLY A 227 1.94 10.01 3.39
N TYR A 228 2.83 10.18 2.41
CA TYR A 228 4.08 9.42 2.37
C TYR A 228 4.92 9.73 3.61
N ARG A 229 5.36 8.71 4.36
CA ARG A 229 6.01 8.86 5.67
C ARG A 229 7.30 8.05 5.84
N ARG A 230 7.74 7.31 4.82
CA ARG A 230 8.95 6.48 4.89
C ARG A 230 10.22 7.33 4.76
N PHE A 231 10.45 8.22 5.73
CA PHE A 231 11.55 9.19 5.69
C PHE A 231 12.93 8.53 5.62
N ALA A 232 13.14 7.41 6.32
CA ALA A 232 14.39 6.67 6.24
C ALA A 232 14.67 6.15 4.83
N HIS A 233 13.64 5.69 4.13
CA HIS A 233 13.76 5.27 2.73
C HIS A 233 14.15 6.43 1.80
N LEU A 234 13.59 7.63 2.01
CA LEU A 234 13.97 8.82 1.24
C LEU A 234 15.47 9.18 1.37
N GLU A 235 16.08 8.86 2.51
CA GLU A 235 17.48 9.13 2.77
C GLU A 235 18.43 8.14 2.05
N MET A 236 17.93 6.95 1.67
CA MET A 236 18.73 5.87 1.09
C MET A 236 18.46 5.62 -0.40
N ASP A 237 17.30 6.01 -0.91
CA ASP A 237 16.87 5.71 -2.28
C ASP A 237 17.75 6.43 -3.31
N ASP A 238 18.51 5.67 -4.09
CA ASP A 238 19.42 6.18 -5.11
C ASP A 238 18.73 6.96 -6.22
N ASP A 239 17.48 6.71 -6.49
CA ASP A 239 16.69 7.46 -7.49
C ASP A 239 16.55 8.95 -7.10
N LEU A 240 16.66 9.25 -5.80
CA LEU A 240 16.58 10.61 -5.26
C LEU A 240 17.95 11.31 -5.15
N ASN A 241 19.07 10.64 -5.49
CA ASN A 241 20.41 11.24 -5.44
C ASN A 241 20.49 12.60 -6.17
N PRO A 242 19.87 12.80 -7.34
CA PRO A 242 19.93 14.10 -8.04
C PRO A 242 19.30 15.26 -7.27
N ILE A 243 18.31 15.00 -6.39
CA ILE A 243 17.61 16.06 -5.63
C ILE A 243 17.94 16.07 -4.14
N ARG A 244 18.50 14.98 -3.59
CA ARG A 244 18.72 14.80 -2.15
C ARG A 244 19.51 15.93 -1.49
N GLU A 245 20.54 16.44 -2.19
CA GLU A 245 21.41 17.48 -1.63
C GLU A 245 20.86 18.89 -1.85
N LEU A 246 19.79 19.08 -2.60
CA LEU A 246 19.21 20.39 -2.86
C LEU A 246 18.62 20.99 -1.56
N PRO A 247 18.90 22.27 -1.25
CA PRO A 247 18.40 22.93 -0.05
C PRO A 247 16.87 22.81 0.08
N GLU A 248 16.13 23.03 -1.02
CA GLU A 248 14.68 22.96 -1.04
C GLU A 248 14.16 21.56 -0.65
N PHE A 249 14.81 20.48 -1.15
CA PHE A 249 14.44 19.12 -0.79
C PHE A 249 14.69 18.86 0.69
N LYS A 250 15.89 19.23 1.22
CA LYS A 250 16.25 19.06 2.64
C LYS A 250 15.30 19.82 3.57
N GLU A 251 14.98 21.06 3.26
CA GLU A 251 14.05 21.87 4.03
C GLU A 251 12.64 21.26 4.04
N MET A 252 12.16 20.81 2.88
CA MET A 252 10.88 20.14 2.74
C MET A 252 10.81 18.86 3.59
N ILE A 253 11.79 17.96 3.45
CA ILE A 253 11.82 16.71 4.23
C ILE A 253 11.86 17.01 5.73
N ALA A 254 12.72 17.94 6.18
CA ALA A 254 12.80 18.32 7.59
C ALA A 254 11.48 18.88 8.13
N GLN A 255 10.78 19.71 7.33
CA GLN A 255 9.47 20.27 7.72
C GLN A 255 8.42 19.17 7.90
N TYR A 256 8.29 18.25 6.93
CA TYR A 256 7.29 17.19 7.00
C TYR A 256 7.64 16.14 8.05
N LYS A 257 8.90 15.81 8.26
CA LYS A 257 9.36 14.92 9.33
C LYS A 257 8.99 15.49 10.71
N LYS A 258 9.29 16.77 10.95
CA LYS A 258 8.92 17.47 12.19
C LYS A 258 7.41 17.51 12.42
N ARG A 259 6.63 17.74 11.35
CA ARG A 259 5.16 17.71 11.42
C ARG A 259 4.67 16.32 11.80
N PHE A 260 5.19 15.27 11.18
CA PHE A 260 4.87 13.88 11.46
C PHE A 260 5.22 13.49 12.90
N GLU A 261 6.40 13.86 13.39
CA GLU A 261 6.80 13.66 14.78
C GLU A 261 5.84 14.34 15.76
N SER A 262 5.39 15.55 15.43
CA SER A 262 4.39 16.28 16.24
C SER A 262 3.02 15.60 16.23
N GLU A 263 2.61 15.05 15.11
CA GLU A 263 1.37 14.26 14.97
C GLU A 263 1.45 12.98 15.82
N ILE A 264 2.57 12.25 15.78
CA ILE A 264 2.82 11.05 16.61
C ILE A 264 2.83 11.41 18.10
N GLU A 265 3.43 12.54 18.51
CA GLU A 265 3.51 12.95 19.91
C GLU A 265 2.17 13.41 20.49
N GLY A 266 1.12 13.48 19.67
CA GLY A 266 -0.18 13.99 20.09
C GLY A 266 -0.17 15.50 20.38
N LYS A 267 0.87 16.22 19.95
CA LYS A 267 0.88 17.68 19.87
C LYS A 267 0.10 18.07 18.62
N THR A 268 -1.19 17.84 18.68
CA THR A 268 -2.13 18.04 17.60
C THR A 268 -2.14 19.49 17.15
N GLN A 269 -2.23 19.64 15.81
CA GLN A 269 -2.90 20.82 15.22
C GLN A 269 -4.12 21.16 16.04
N ASP A 270 -4.36 22.46 16.19
CA ASP A 270 -5.52 23.05 16.84
C ASP A 270 -6.82 22.23 16.57
N THR A 271 -7.18 21.38 17.52
CA THR A 271 -8.39 20.54 17.45
C THR A 271 -9.66 21.36 17.49
N SER A 272 -9.55 22.67 17.72
CA SER A 272 -10.68 23.62 17.72
C SER A 272 -11.36 23.73 16.34
N LEU A 273 -10.68 23.31 15.26
CA LEU A 273 -11.21 23.35 13.89
C LEU A 273 -12.02 22.12 13.48
N TYR A 274 -12.04 21.06 14.29
CA TYR A 274 -12.75 19.83 13.99
C TYR A 274 -13.61 19.38 15.16
N GLU A 275 -14.88 19.07 14.89
CA GLU A 275 -15.78 18.40 15.83
C GLU A 275 -15.84 16.90 15.52
N GLU A 276 -15.80 16.06 16.56
CA GLU A 276 -16.09 14.64 16.41
C GLU A 276 -17.59 14.45 16.25
N LYS A 277 -17.99 13.79 15.16
CA LYS A 277 -19.38 13.40 14.91
C LYS A 277 -19.49 11.90 14.89
N THR A 278 -20.55 11.40 15.51
CA THR A 278 -20.89 9.98 15.44
C THR A 278 -22.23 9.85 14.70
N VAL A 279 -22.22 9.00 13.67
CA VAL A 279 -23.45 8.55 13.02
C VAL A 279 -23.74 7.12 13.42
N GLU A 280 -25.03 6.80 13.59
CA GLU A 280 -25.50 5.45 13.88
C GLU A 280 -26.23 4.91 12.67
N ILE A 281 -25.72 3.79 12.12
CA ILE A 281 -26.29 3.17 10.92
C ILE A 281 -26.91 1.85 11.34
N PRO A 282 -28.24 1.69 11.21
CA PRO A 282 -28.90 0.44 11.56
C PRO A 282 -28.48 -0.69 10.64
N PHE A 283 -28.32 -1.88 11.20
CA PHE A 283 -28.11 -3.09 10.44
C PHE A 283 -29.13 -4.18 10.79
N THR A 284 -29.39 -5.06 9.83
CA THR A 284 -30.11 -6.31 10.07
C THR A 284 -29.11 -7.47 10.19
N LYS A 285 -29.47 -8.48 10.96
CA LYS A 285 -28.65 -9.69 11.11
C LYS A 285 -29.42 -10.86 10.50
N GLU A 286 -28.92 -11.38 9.40
CA GLU A 286 -29.50 -12.52 8.67
C GLU A 286 -28.38 -13.56 8.47
N ASP A 287 -28.65 -14.81 8.79
CA ASP A 287 -27.69 -15.94 8.64
C ASP A 287 -26.30 -15.68 9.25
N GLY A 288 -26.27 -14.93 10.37
CA GLY A 288 -25.03 -14.61 11.07
C GLY A 288 -24.28 -13.40 10.55
N VAL A 289 -24.65 -12.83 9.39
CA VAL A 289 -23.99 -11.67 8.78
C VAL A 289 -24.77 -10.36 9.03
N CYS A 290 -24.03 -9.25 9.16
CA CYS A 290 -24.60 -7.92 9.32
C CYS A 290 -24.86 -7.32 7.93
N LYS A 291 -26.12 -6.97 7.63
CA LYS A 291 -26.50 -6.28 6.38
C LYS A 291 -26.82 -4.84 6.66
N VAL A 292 -26.22 -3.95 5.89
CA VAL A 292 -26.37 -2.49 6.00
C VAL A 292 -26.89 -1.89 4.70
N LYS A 293 -27.70 -0.84 4.81
CA LYS A 293 -28.17 -0.10 3.65
C LYS A 293 -27.14 0.92 3.21
N CYS A 294 -26.80 0.92 1.93
CA CYS A 294 -25.87 1.85 1.31
C CYS A 294 -26.43 2.33 -0.02
N ALA A 295 -26.29 3.60 -0.36
CA ALA A 295 -26.65 4.11 -1.69
C ALA A 295 -25.40 4.27 -2.54
N ILE A 296 -25.39 3.63 -3.70
CA ILE A 296 -24.32 3.72 -4.69
C ILE A 296 -24.85 4.44 -5.93
N ASN A 297 -24.24 5.59 -6.28
CA ASN A 297 -24.68 6.41 -7.40
C ASN A 297 -26.20 6.67 -7.39
N ASN A 298 -26.76 6.92 -6.18
CA ASN A 298 -28.19 7.10 -5.89
C ASN A 298 -29.06 5.82 -5.93
N LEU A 299 -28.47 4.63 -6.10
CA LEU A 299 -29.20 3.36 -6.01
C LEU A 299 -29.03 2.77 -4.61
N SER A 300 -30.11 2.64 -3.83
CA SER A 300 -30.07 2.00 -2.51
C SER A 300 -30.01 0.48 -2.62
N LEU A 301 -29.00 -0.11 -2.03
CA LEU A 301 -28.75 -1.55 -1.96
C LEU A 301 -28.42 -1.98 -0.53
N TYR A 302 -28.54 -3.28 -0.25
CA TYR A 302 -28.12 -3.87 1.01
C TYR A 302 -26.80 -4.63 0.81
N PHE A 303 -25.83 -4.32 1.63
CA PHE A 303 -24.50 -4.92 1.61
C PHE A 303 -24.23 -5.68 2.91
N VAL A 304 -23.50 -6.78 2.79
CA VAL A 304 -22.88 -7.42 3.93
C VAL A 304 -21.69 -6.57 4.37
N PHE A 305 -21.66 -6.21 5.65
CA PHE A 305 -20.54 -5.54 6.26
C PHE A 305 -19.43 -6.58 6.50
N ASP A 306 -18.38 -6.52 5.69
CA ASP A 306 -17.29 -7.50 5.68
C ASP A 306 -15.92 -6.84 5.78
N THR A 307 -15.30 -6.96 6.95
CA THR A 307 -13.96 -6.41 7.20
C THR A 307 -12.83 -7.22 6.55
N GLY A 308 -13.12 -8.41 6.05
CA GLY A 308 -12.18 -9.27 5.34
C GLY A 308 -12.12 -9.02 3.82
N ALA A 309 -13.12 -8.35 3.25
CA ALA A 309 -13.13 -8.01 1.84
C ALA A 309 -12.25 -6.79 1.56
N SER A 310 -11.40 -6.86 0.52
CA SER A 310 -10.52 -5.73 0.14
C SER A 310 -11.30 -4.57 -0.46
N ASP A 311 -12.25 -4.86 -1.35
CA ASP A 311 -13.04 -3.88 -2.09
C ASP A 311 -14.54 -3.96 -1.75
N VAL A 312 -15.29 -2.93 -2.15
CA VAL A 312 -16.74 -3.07 -2.33
C VAL A 312 -16.98 -4.09 -3.44
N SER A 313 -17.78 -5.11 -3.18
CA SER A 313 -18.07 -6.17 -4.15
C SER A 313 -19.50 -6.05 -4.66
N LEU A 314 -19.64 -6.07 -5.99
CA LEU A 314 -20.93 -6.14 -6.71
C LEU A 314 -21.02 -7.48 -7.45
N SER A 315 -22.20 -8.08 -7.50
CA SER A 315 -22.39 -9.21 -8.39
C SER A 315 -22.54 -8.75 -9.85
N SER A 316 -22.38 -9.67 -10.80
CA SER A 316 -22.59 -9.37 -12.21
C SER A 316 -24.05 -8.99 -12.51
N VAL A 317 -25.01 -9.43 -11.70
CA VAL A 317 -26.45 -9.11 -11.85
C VAL A 317 -26.69 -7.65 -11.50
N GLU A 318 -26.26 -7.19 -10.32
CA GLU A 318 -26.40 -5.81 -9.89
C GLU A 318 -25.63 -4.86 -10.81
N ALA A 319 -24.39 -5.19 -11.16
CA ALA A 319 -23.60 -4.36 -12.07
C ALA A 319 -24.28 -4.21 -13.45
N THR A 320 -24.87 -5.29 -14.00
CA THR A 320 -25.61 -5.24 -15.25
C THR A 320 -26.87 -4.38 -15.11
N PHE A 321 -27.60 -4.52 -14.00
CA PHE A 321 -28.77 -3.68 -13.72
C PHE A 321 -28.36 -2.19 -13.62
N MET A 322 -27.29 -1.90 -12.90
CA MET A 322 -26.76 -0.54 -12.72
C MET A 322 -26.34 0.08 -14.06
N MET A 323 -25.68 -0.69 -14.93
CA MET A 323 -25.31 -0.23 -16.27
C MET A 323 -26.52 0.06 -17.15
N LYS A 324 -27.53 -0.83 -17.16
CA LYS A 324 -28.74 -0.65 -17.95
C LYS A 324 -29.56 0.56 -17.54
N ASN A 325 -29.53 0.91 -16.25
CA ASN A 325 -30.31 2.01 -15.69
C ASN A 325 -29.49 3.30 -15.45
N GLY A 326 -28.23 3.35 -15.92
CA GLY A 326 -27.39 4.55 -15.86
C GLY A 326 -26.78 4.85 -14.49
N TYR A 327 -26.92 3.96 -13.52
CA TYR A 327 -26.22 4.06 -12.21
C TYR A 327 -24.73 3.80 -12.35
N LEU A 328 -24.30 2.91 -13.25
CA LEU A 328 -22.94 2.78 -13.74
C LEU A 328 -22.88 3.17 -15.22
N LYS A 329 -21.77 3.74 -15.64
CA LYS A 329 -21.49 4.13 -17.03
C LYS A 329 -20.30 3.34 -17.57
N PRO A 330 -20.15 3.17 -18.89
CA PRO A 330 -18.96 2.56 -19.48
C PRO A 330 -17.65 3.25 -19.04
N THR A 331 -17.71 4.55 -18.79
CA THR A 331 -16.57 5.37 -18.30
C THR A 331 -16.21 5.07 -16.84
N ASP A 332 -17.06 4.41 -16.08
CA ASP A 332 -16.78 4.02 -14.70
C ASP A 332 -16.00 2.69 -14.65
N VAL A 333 -15.81 2.00 -15.77
CA VAL A 333 -15.04 0.77 -15.86
C VAL A 333 -13.54 1.12 -15.92
N ILE A 334 -12.78 0.70 -14.90
CA ILE A 334 -11.35 0.97 -14.78
C ILE A 334 -10.54 -0.12 -15.50
N GLY A 335 -10.92 -1.41 -15.32
CA GLY A 335 -10.16 -2.51 -15.88
C GLY A 335 -10.64 -3.89 -15.45
N LYS A 336 -9.74 -4.87 -15.53
CA LYS A 336 -9.97 -6.25 -15.06
C LYS A 336 -8.91 -6.60 -14.03
N GLN A 337 -9.28 -7.40 -13.03
CA GLN A 337 -8.38 -7.89 -12.01
C GLN A 337 -8.78 -9.31 -11.60
N ASN A 338 -7.79 -10.10 -11.20
CA ASN A 338 -8.03 -11.41 -10.59
C ASN A 338 -8.21 -11.25 -9.08
N TYR A 339 -9.20 -11.94 -8.55
CA TYR A 339 -9.50 -11.95 -7.12
C TYR A 339 -9.37 -13.37 -6.58
N MET A 340 -8.76 -13.51 -5.43
CA MET A 340 -8.77 -14.76 -4.67
C MET A 340 -10.06 -14.82 -3.85
N MET A 341 -10.86 -15.84 -4.08
CA MET A 341 -12.08 -16.12 -3.32
C MET A 341 -11.71 -16.74 -1.97
N ALA A 342 -12.62 -16.63 -0.99
CA ALA A 342 -12.41 -17.21 0.34
C ALA A 342 -12.14 -18.73 0.34
N ASN A 343 -12.49 -19.44 -0.73
CA ASN A 343 -12.20 -20.86 -0.93
C ASN A 343 -10.83 -21.12 -1.62
N GLY A 344 -10.02 -20.07 -1.86
CA GLY A 344 -8.73 -20.15 -2.54
C GLY A 344 -8.79 -20.16 -4.06
N GLU A 345 -9.98 -20.14 -4.68
CA GLU A 345 -10.11 -20.06 -6.14
C GLU A 345 -9.85 -18.64 -6.64
N VAL A 346 -9.14 -18.53 -7.77
CA VAL A 346 -8.92 -17.25 -8.45
C VAL A 346 -10.04 -17.02 -9.49
N SER A 347 -10.73 -15.90 -9.36
CA SER A 347 -11.78 -15.48 -10.28
C SER A 347 -11.43 -14.14 -10.92
N ALA A 348 -11.62 -14.03 -12.23
CA ALA A 348 -11.52 -12.75 -12.92
C ALA A 348 -12.71 -11.86 -12.57
N GLY A 349 -12.46 -10.58 -12.34
CA GLY A 349 -13.50 -9.58 -12.10
C GLY A 349 -13.24 -8.30 -12.88
N THR A 350 -14.24 -7.45 -12.93
CA THR A 350 -14.14 -6.11 -13.52
C THR A 350 -14.05 -5.08 -12.41
N VAL A 351 -13.06 -4.20 -12.49
CA VAL A 351 -12.89 -3.08 -11.55
C VAL A 351 -13.69 -1.90 -12.07
N VAL A 352 -14.48 -1.30 -11.19
CA VAL A 352 -15.29 -0.12 -11.49
C VAL A 352 -15.08 0.98 -10.45
N ASN A 353 -15.24 2.23 -10.86
CA ASN A 353 -15.32 3.38 -9.98
C ASN A 353 -16.77 3.68 -9.61
N LEU A 354 -17.11 3.66 -8.34
CA LEU A 354 -18.38 4.14 -7.82
C LEU A 354 -18.24 5.63 -7.55
N ARG A 355 -18.86 6.45 -8.40
CA ARG A 355 -18.71 7.92 -8.35
C ARG A 355 -19.13 8.53 -7.03
N ASN A 356 -20.19 8.01 -6.42
CA ASN A 356 -20.66 8.40 -5.11
C ASN A 356 -21.22 7.20 -4.35
N VAL A 357 -20.82 7.07 -3.10
CA VAL A 357 -21.32 6.08 -2.15
C VAL A 357 -21.78 6.82 -0.89
N ASN A 358 -23.09 6.80 -0.63
CA ASN A 358 -23.64 7.34 0.60
C ASN A 358 -23.87 6.22 1.62
N PHE A 359 -23.19 6.30 2.74
CA PHE A 359 -23.27 5.33 3.82
C PHE A 359 -23.69 6.03 5.12
N GLY A 360 -24.98 5.93 5.44
CA GLY A 360 -25.53 6.54 6.65
C GLY A 360 -25.44 8.06 6.70
N GLY A 361 -25.49 8.73 5.55
CA GLY A 361 -25.33 10.19 5.45
C GLY A 361 -23.88 10.65 5.27
N LEU A 362 -22.93 9.73 5.23
CA LEU A 362 -21.55 10.00 4.85
C LEU A 362 -21.39 9.78 3.34
N ASP A 363 -21.03 10.83 2.62
CA ASP A 363 -20.79 10.77 1.19
C ASP A 363 -19.30 10.49 0.91
N LEU A 364 -19.05 9.48 0.12
CA LEU A 364 -17.71 9.09 -0.33
C LEU A 364 -17.69 9.10 -1.86
N ASP A 365 -16.83 9.90 -2.44
CA ASP A 365 -16.66 9.97 -3.89
C ASP A 365 -15.54 9.01 -4.35
N ASN A 366 -15.68 8.52 -5.59
CA ASN A 366 -14.68 7.71 -6.26
C ASN A 366 -14.24 6.49 -5.45
N VAL A 367 -15.20 5.63 -5.10
CA VAL A 367 -14.93 4.39 -4.37
C VAL A 367 -14.65 3.26 -5.36
N ARG A 368 -13.49 2.64 -5.22
CA ARG A 368 -13.13 1.45 -6.00
C ARG A 368 -14.02 0.27 -5.61
N ALA A 369 -14.53 -0.45 -6.61
CA ALA A 369 -15.33 -1.64 -6.42
C ALA A 369 -14.99 -2.72 -7.45
N SER A 370 -15.27 -3.96 -7.08
CA SER A 370 -15.05 -5.15 -7.89
C SER A 370 -16.37 -5.76 -8.32
N VAL A 371 -16.58 -5.96 -9.61
CA VAL A 371 -17.68 -6.75 -10.13
C VAL A 371 -17.23 -8.19 -10.29
N VAL A 372 -17.76 -9.06 -9.43
CA VAL A 372 -17.44 -10.49 -9.45
C VAL A 372 -18.34 -11.19 -10.46
N HIS A 373 -17.75 -11.99 -11.36
CA HIS A 373 -18.50 -12.72 -12.41
C HIS A 373 -19.30 -13.93 -11.88
N ASN A 374 -19.73 -13.88 -10.62
CA ASN A 374 -20.61 -14.85 -10.00
C ASN A 374 -21.97 -14.20 -9.71
N GLN A 375 -23.05 -14.75 -10.28
CA GLN A 375 -24.42 -14.22 -10.12
C GLN A 375 -24.96 -14.31 -8.69
N LYS A 376 -24.37 -15.18 -7.86
CA LYS A 376 -24.77 -15.40 -6.45
C LYS A 376 -23.80 -14.77 -5.45
N ALA A 377 -22.80 -14.02 -5.93
CA ALA A 377 -21.86 -13.37 -5.02
C ALA A 377 -22.60 -12.35 -4.14
N PRO A 378 -22.37 -12.32 -2.82
CA PRO A 378 -22.95 -11.32 -1.96
C PRO A 378 -22.38 -9.93 -2.29
N LEU A 379 -23.21 -8.91 -2.09
CA LEU A 379 -22.74 -7.53 -2.10
C LEU A 379 -21.96 -7.29 -0.81
N LEU A 380 -20.66 -6.94 -0.89
CA LEU A 380 -19.80 -6.74 0.26
C LEU A 380 -19.38 -5.27 0.37
N LEU A 381 -19.41 -4.74 1.59
CA LEU A 381 -18.74 -3.49 1.96
C LEU A 381 -17.37 -3.83 2.53
N GLY A 382 -16.33 -3.67 1.70
CA GLY A 382 -14.95 -4.01 2.03
C GLY A 382 -14.09 -2.82 2.44
N GLN A 383 -12.79 -3.06 2.55
CA GLN A 383 -11.79 -2.11 3.08
C GLN A 383 -11.68 -0.82 2.25
N SER A 384 -11.94 -0.87 0.94
CA SER A 384 -11.91 0.32 0.06
C SER A 384 -12.86 1.45 0.51
N ILE A 385 -13.91 1.11 1.26
CA ILE A 385 -14.83 2.09 1.86
C ILE A 385 -14.61 2.21 3.38
N LEU A 386 -14.41 1.09 4.08
CA LEU A 386 -14.32 1.08 5.54
C LEU A 386 -13.15 1.93 6.07
N ASN A 387 -12.03 1.94 5.35
CA ASN A 387 -10.85 2.75 5.70
C ASN A 387 -11.09 4.27 5.59
N ARG A 388 -12.13 4.70 4.86
CA ARG A 388 -12.48 6.10 4.64
C ARG A 388 -13.55 6.62 5.60
N LEU A 389 -14.17 5.73 6.38
CA LEU A 389 -15.32 6.08 7.25
C LEU A 389 -14.94 6.52 8.66
N GLY A 390 -13.66 6.42 9.07
CA GLY A 390 -13.25 6.72 10.44
C GLY A 390 -13.38 5.52 11.39
N ASN A 391 -13.62 5.78 12.68
CA ASN A 391 -13.66 4.71 13.68
C ASN A 391 -15.04 4.02 13.70
N ILE A 392 -15.07 2.71 13.42
CA ILE A 392 -16.30 1.93 13.33
C ILE A 392 -16.41 1.01 14.54
N LYS A 393 -17.54 1.11 15.27
CA LYS A 393 -17.88 0.23 16.38
C LYS A 393 -19.22 -0.47 16.12
N ILE A 394 -19.24 -1.78 16.26
CA ILE A 394 -20.47 -2.58 16.10
C ILE A 394 -21.16 -2.68 17.45
N ASP A 395 -22.37 -2.12 17.57
CA ASP A 395 -23.25 -2.27 18.72
C ASP A 395 -24.29 -3.36 18.41
N ASN A 396 -23.97 -4.58 18.79
CA ASN A 396 -24.84 -5.73 18.53
C ASN A 396 -26.14 -5.69 19.33
N ALA A 397 -26.15 -5.03 20.50
CA ALA A 397 -27.32 -4.95 21.35
C ALA A 397 -28.39 -4.05 20.71
N ASN A 398 -27.97 -2.91 20.17
CA ASN A 398 -28.84 -1.95 19.51
C ASN A 398 -28.95 -2.15 18.00
N ARG A 399 -28.17 -3.08 17.43
CA ARG A 399 -28.09 -3.35 15.98
C ARG A 399 -27.73 -2.13 15.15
N VAL A 400 -26.72 -1.39 15.61
CA VAL A 400 -26.21 -0.21 14.90
C VAL A 400 -24.68 -0.28 14.73
N LEU A 401 -24.20 0.23 13.60
CA LEU A 401 -22.81 0.58 13.40
C LEU A 401 -22.64 2.04 13.84
N LYS A 402 -21.78 2.29 14.82
CA LYS A 402 -21.39 3.62 15.25
C LYS A 402 -20.13 4.04 14.54
N ILE A 403 -20.21 5.07 13.70
CA ILE A 403 -19.05 5.58 12.95
C ILE A 403 -18.73 6.96 13.51
N THR A 404 -17.54 7.09 14.10
CA THR A 404 -17.03 8.35 14.62
C THR A 404 -15.98 8.91 13.66
N TYR A 405 -16.21 10.12 13.16
CA TYR A 405 -15.35 10.81 12.20
C TYR A 405 -15.17 12.28 12.58
N LYS A 406 -14.10 12.90 12.09
CA LYS A 406 -13.82 14.33 12.30
C LYS A 406 -14.45 15.16 11.17
N LYS A 407 -15.31 16.08 11.51
CA LYS A 407 -15.87 17.06 10.57
C LYS A 407 -15.26 18.43 10.85
N LYS A 408 -14.75 19.09 9.79
CA LYS A 408 -14.26 20.46 9.91
C LYS A 408 -15.43 21.39 10.32
N VAL A 409 -15.22 22.19 11.34
CA VAL A 409 -16.18 23.22 11.77
C VAL A 409 -16.22 24.27 10.67
N GLU A 410 -17.39 24.46 10.04
CA GLU A 410 -17.59 25.57 9.10
C GLU A 410 -17.58 26.87 9.88
N GLU A 411 -16.65 27.77 9.56
CA GLU A 411 -16.71 29.14 10.03
C GLU A 411 -18.02 29.75 9.49
N ASN A 412 -18.97 29.98 10.41
CA ASN A 412 -20.16 30.77 10.07
C ASN A 412 -19.70 32.16 9.58
N LYS A 413 -19.83 32.38 8.27
CA LYS A 413 -19.67 33.69 7.66
C LYS A 413 -20.85 34.59 8.03
#